data_6c8da967dfdd0aee579c2e15077d3047
#
_entry.id   6c8da967dfdd0aee579c2e15077d3047
#
_cell.length_a   1.000
_cell.length_b   1.000
_cell.length_c   1.000
_cell.angle_alpha   90.00
_cell.angle_beta   90.00
_cell.angle_gamma   90.00
#
_symmetry.space_group_name_H-M   'P 1'
#
loop_
_entity.id
_entity.type
_entity.pdbx_description
1 polymer ?
#
loop_
_entity_poly.entity_id
_entity_poly.type
_entity_poly.pdbx_seq_one_letter_code
_entity_poly.pdbx_strand_id
1 'polypeptide(L)'
;RLLPADIVVEAIHLVKPNSHSRFDAISRTYNYYITDSKNPFNHRYRYYLNDQLDFSKMDKASKKLHEYEDFKCFSRSNTDVKTYNCNIINANWVKSDDGFKFVIKSNRFLRNMVRAIVGTLLEIGKGRIKINDLDRIIQSRDRRNAGYSVPAEGLFLVEIEYDKEIFIESWRK
;
A
#
# COMPACT_ATOMS: atom_id res chain seq x y z
N ARG A 1 -5.70 -29.32 -13.13
CA ARG A 1 -4.25 -29.04 -12.90
C ARG A 1 -3.67 -28.17 -14.02
N LEU A 2 -4.31 -27.06 -14.34
CA LEU A 2 -3.86 -26.15 -15.40
C LEU A 2 -3.03 -24.96 -14.85
N LEU A 3 -3.16 -24.66 -13.56
CA LEU A 3 -2.46 -23.55 -12.91
C LEU A 3 -1.22 -24.04 -12.14
N PRO A 4 -0.16 -23.23 -12.08
CA PRO A 4 1.00 -23.51 -11.22
C PRO A 4 0.59 -23.50 -9.73
N ALA A 5 1.43 -24.08 -8.88
CA ALA A 5 1.12 -24.31 -7.46
C ALA A 5 0.94 -23.02 -6.63
N ASP A 6 1.42 -21.91 -7.13
CA ASP A 6 1.35 -20.57 -6.51
C ASP A 6 0.14 -19.75 -6.99
N ILE A 7 -0.74 -20.32 -7.81
CA ILE A 7 -1.98 -19.69 -8.28
C ILE A 7 -3.20 -20.54 -7.92
N VAL A 8 -4.14 -19.93 -7.19
CA VAL A 8 -5.42 -20.52 -6.82
C VAL A 8 -6.56 -19.65 -7.33
N VAL A 9 -7.55 -20.27 -7.99
CA VAL A 9 -8.84 -19.65 -8.32
C VAL A 9 -9.86 -20.09 -7.29
N GLU A 10 -10.30 -19.15 -6.44
CA GLU A 10 -11.28 -19.44 -5.40
C GLU A 10 -12.71 -19.37 -5.92
N ALA A 11 -13.00 -18.41 -6.79
CA ALA A 11 -14.33 -18.24 -7.38
C ALA A 11 -14.27 -17.55 -8.75
N ILE A 12 -15.31 -17.78 -9.54
CA ILE A 12 -15.58 -17.06 -10.79
C ILE A 12 -16.96 -16.42 -10.64
N HIS A 13 -17.06 -15.13 -10.94
CA HIS A 13 -18.30 -14.38 -10.85
C HIS A 13 -18.70 -13.84 -12.21
N LEU A 14 -19.98 -13.97 -12.54
CA LEU A 14 -20.56 -13.30 -13.69
C LEU A 14 -20.82 -11.83 -13.30
N VAL A 15 -20.37 -10.91 -14.14
CA VAL A 15 -20.48 -9.47 -13.89
C VAL A 15 -21.27 -8.77 -15.01
N LYS A 16 -21.76 -7.58 -14.74
CA LYS A 16 -22.47 -6.76 -15.73
C LYS A 16 -21.62 -6.53 -16.99
N PRO A 17 -22.23 -6.43 -18.17
CA PRO A 17 -21.52 -6.04 -19.39
C PRO A 17 -20.75 -4.72 -19.19
N ASN A 18 -19.58 -4.62 -19.81
CA ASN A 18 -18.67 -3.47 -19.70
C ASN A 18 -18.05 -3.22 -18.32
N SER A 19 -18.19 -4.14 -17.35
CA SER A 19 -17.49 -4.07 -16.08
C SER A 19 -15.98 -4.16 -16.27
N HIS A 20 -15.23 -3.38 -15.49
CA HIS A 20 -13.78 -3.31 -15.58
C HIS A 20 -13.12 -3.49 -14.22
N SER A 21 -12.35 -4.56 -14.04
CA SER A 21 -11.72 -4.92 -12.75
C SER A 21 -10.88 -3.82 -12.09
N ARG A 22 -10.29 -2.92 -12.87
CA ARG A 22 -9.49 -1.81 -12.33
C ARG A 22 -10.32 -0.57 -12.05
N PHE A 23 -11.27 -0.21 -12.92
CA PHE A 23 -11.93 1.09 -12.85
C PHE A 23 -13.17 1.06 -11.97
N ASP A 24 -13.85 -0.08 -11.88
CA ASP A 24 -15.07 -0.22 -11.05
C ASP A 24 -14.77 -0.65 -9.62
N ALA A 25 -13.50 -0.89 -9.28
CA ALA A 25 -13.14 -1.16 -7.90
C ALA A 25 -13.28 0.12 -7.05
N ILE A 26 -14.01 0.02 -5.94
CA ILE A 26 -14.29 1.10 -5.00
C ILE A 26 -13.06 1.40 -4.14
N SER A 27 -12.39 0.35 -3.64
CA SER A 27 -11.20 0.49 -2.83
C SER A 27 -10.22 -0.68 -3.03
N ARG A 28 -8.99 -0.48 -2.60
CA ARG A 28 -7.92 -1.48 -2.54
C ARG A 28 -7.24 -1.38 -1.20
N THR A 29 -6.88 -2.54 -0.62
CA THR A 29 -6.06 -2.62 0.59
C THR A 29 -4.74 -3.27 0.25
N TYR A 30 -3.66 -2.62 0.64
CA TYR A 30 -2.30 -3.17 0.58
C TYR A 30 -1.75 -3.39 1.98
N ASN A 31 -1.05 -4.49 2.15
CA ASN A 31 -0.17 -4.72 3.29
C ASN A 31 1.28 -4.61 2.83
N TYR A 32 2.12 -3.98 3.65
CA TYR A 32 3.57 -4.02 3.48
C TYR A 32 4.20 -4.61 4.73
N TYR A 33 4.91 -5.73 4.57
CA TYR A 33 5.51 -6.47 5.68
C TYR A 33 6.98 -6.14 5.82
N ILE A 34 7.40 -5.86 7.07
CA ILE A 34 8.80 -5.69 7.47
C ILE A 34 9.14 -6.66 8.62
N THR A 35 10.39 -7.05 8.71
CA THR A 35 10.92 -7.91 9.78
C THR A 35 12.31 -7.45 10.17
N ASP A 36 12.65 -7.57 11.46
CA ASP A 36 13.97 -7.35 12.02
C ASP A 36 14.77 -8.65 12.19
N SER A 37 14.15 -9.80 11.92
CA SER A 37 14.76 -11.12 12.00
C SER A 37 14.84 -11.80 10.62
N LYS A 38 15.97 -12.46 10.36
CA LYS A 38 16.14 -13.24 9.13
C LYS A 38 15.41 -14.57 9.27
N ASN A 39 14.51 -14.85 8.32
CA ASN A 39 13.80 -16.12 8.25
C ASN A 39 13.87 -16.67 6.81
N PRO A 40 14.52 -17.84 6.58
CA PRO A 40 14.70 -18.41 5.25
C PRO A 40 13.38 -18.81 4.56
N PHE A 41 12.31 -19.04 5.34
CA PHE A 41 11.01 -19.49 4.81
C PHE A 41 10.15 -18.34 4.28
N ASN A 42 10.35 -17.11 4.76
CA ASN A 42 9.54 -15.96 4.39
C ASN A 42 10.32 -14.77 3.81
N HIS A 43 11.64 -14.91 3.59
CA HIS A 43 12.50 -13.83 3.11
C HIS A 43 12.06 -13.20 1.78
N ARG A 44 11.29 -13.92 0.94
CA ARG A 44 10.75 -13.42 -0.33
C ARG A 44 9.48 -12.59 -0.18
N TYR A 45 8.92 -12.54 1.04
CA TYR A 45 7.61 -11.95 1.32
C TYR A 45 7.66 -10.86 2.39
N ARG A 46 8.87 -10.51 2.85
CA ARG A 46 9.08 -9.49 3.88
C ARG A 46 10.33 -8.69 3.57
N TYR A 47 10.28 -7.40 3.82
CA TYR A 47 11.47 -6.57 3.79
C TYR A 47 12.23 -6.70 5.10
N TYR A 48 13.43 -7.30 5.04
CA TYR A 48 14.32 -7.37 6.19
C TYR A 48 14.98 -6.01 6.43
N LEU A 49 14.80 -5.48 7.65
CA LEU A 49 15.33 -4.18 8.04
C LEU A 49 15.80 -4.26 9.51
N ASN A 50 17.10 -4.20 9.72
CA ASN A 50 17.72 -4.27 11.06
C ASN A 50 18.00 -2.87 11.63
N ASP A 51 17.07 -1.93 11.47
CA ASP A 51 17.14 -0.59 12.04
C ASP A 51 16.22 -0.51 13.27
N GLN A 52 16.64 0.29 14.26
CA GLN A 52 15.72 0.64 15.35
C GLN A 52 14.66 1.60 14.81
N LEU A 53 13.40 1.21 14.95
CA LEU A 53 12.25 1.97 14.44
C LEU A 53 11.35 2.42 15.60
N ASP A 54 11.00 3.69 15.60
CA ASP A 54 9.96 4.24 16.48
C ASP A 54 8.59 4.06 15.82
N PHE A 55 7.95 2.92 16.10
CA PHE A 55 6.62 2.60 15.55
C PHE A 55 5.54 3.60 15.98
N SER A 56 5.65 4.20 17.18
CA SER A 56 4.70 5.22 17.61
C SER A 56 4.74 6.46 16.72
N LYS A 57 5.96 6.90 16.34
CA LYS A 57 6.11 8.02 15.40
C LYS A 57 5.62 7.65 14.00
N MET A 58 5.92 6.44 13.54
CA MET A 58 5.47 5.96 12.23
C MET A 58 3.94 5.88 12.15
N ASP A 59 3.27 5.37 13.19
CA ASP A 59 1.82 5.27 13.24
C ASP A 59 1.14 6.64 13.31
N LYS A 60 1.69 7.57 14.12
CA LYS A 60 1.23 8.96 14.15
C LYS A 60 1.37 9.64 12.79
N ALA A 61 2.49 9.45 12.11
CA ALA A 61 2.71 10.00 10.78
C ALA A 61 1.78 9.37 9.74
N SER A 62 1.51 8.07 9.82
CA SER A 62 0.61 7.40 8.87
C SER A 62 -0.84 7.92 8.98
N LYS A 63 -1.30 8.24 10.18
CA LYS A 63 -2.63 8.82 10.41
C LYS A 63 -2.81 10.19 9.76
N LYS A 64 -1.74 10.98 9.65
CA LYS A 64 -1.79 12.27 8.95
C LYS A 64 -2.08 12.15 7.46
N LEU A 65 -1.86 10.97 6.84
CA LEU A 65 -2.17 10.76 5.43
C LEU A 65 -3.65 10.98 5.10
N HIS A 66 -4.56 10.83 6.08
CA HIS A 66 -5.99 11.10 5.90
C HIS A 66 -6.33 12.59 5.67
N GLU A 67 -5.41 13.49 6.00
CA GLU A 67 -5.60 14.94 5.87
C GLU A 67 -5.33 15.45 4.46
N TYR A 68 -4.89 14.57 3.54
CA TYR A 68 -4.44 14.93 2.20
C TYR A 68 -5.19 14.16 1.12
N GLU A 69 -5.28 14.77 -0.05
CA GLU A 69 -5.82 14.15 -1.25
C GLU A 69 -4.77 14.03 -2.36
N ASP A 70 -3.89 15.02 -2.53
CA ASP A 70 -2.85 15.01 -3.57
C ASP A 70 -1.59 14.28 -3.09
N PHE A 71 -1.33 13.13 -3.71
CA PHE A 71 -0.19 12.26 -3.40
C PHE A 71 0.88 12.26 -4.50
N LYS A 72 1.00 13.33 -5.27
CA LYS A 72 1.98 13.43 -6.37
C LYS A 72 3.40 13.14 -5.90
N CYS A 73 3.81 13.60 -4.70
CA CYS A 73 5.13 13.36 -4.13
C CYS A 73 5.46 11.88 -3.93
N PHE A 74 4.46 11.01 -3.83
CA PHE A 74 4.65 9.55 -3.72
C PHE A 74 4.46 8.80 -5.04
N SER A 75 4.08 9.49 -6.11
CA SER A 75 3.93 8.88 -7.43
C SER A 75 5.28 8.70 -8.11
N ARG A 76 5.42 7.62 -8.87
CA ARG A 76 6.55 7.51 -9.81
C ARG A 76 6.49 8.66 -10.82
N SER A 77 7.63 9.26 -11.12
CA SER A 77 7.76 10.29 -12.16
C SER A 77 7.41 9.73 -13.54
N ASN A 78 6.99 10.59 -14.45
CA ASN A 78 6.65 10.25 -15.84
C ASN A 78 5.56 9.18 -15.95
N THR A 79 4.48 9.34 -15.18
CA THR A 79 3.26 8.53 -15.30
C THR A 79 2.17 9.35 -15.98
N ASP A 80 1.50 8.72 -16.95
CA ASP A 80 0.33 9.29 -17.60
C ASP A 80 -0.90 9.09 -16.68
N VAL A 81 -1.12 10.06 -15.79
CA VAL A 81 -2.26 10.08 -14.87
C VAL A 81 -2.99 11.43 -14.97
N LYS A 82 -4.32 11.37 -15.04
CA LYS A 82 -5.17 12.57 -15.11
C LYS A 82 -5.18 13.38 -13.81
N THR A 83 -5.01 12.70 -12.66
CA THR A 83 -5.01 13.30 -11.33
C THR A 83 -4.14 12.52 -10.37
N TYR A 84 -3.57 13.20 -9.38
CA TYR A 84 -2.81 12.61 -8.29
C TYR A 84 -3.63 12.43 -7.01
N ASN A 85 -4.93 12.72 -7.07
CA ASN A 85 -5.82 12.62 -5.92
C ASN A 85 -6.13 11.17 -5.60
N CYS A 86 -6.00 10.84 -4.32
CA CYS A 86 -6.37 9.56 -3.72
C CYS A 86 -7.04 9.85 -2.38
N ASN A 87 -8.06 9.08 -2.03
CA ASN A 87 -8.71 9.18 -0.71
C ASN A 87 -8.22 8.02 0.15
N ILE A 88 -7.40 8.32 1.15
CA ILE A 88 -6.92 7.31 2.11
C ILE A 88 -8.04 7.02 3.11
N ILE A 89 -8.49 5.77 3.12
CA ILE A 89 -9.55 5.27 4.01
C ILE A 89 -8.96 4.72 5.30
N ASN A 90 -7.80 4.08 5.23
CA ASN A 90 -7.05 3.58 6.38
C ASN A 90 -5.56 3.61 6.12
N ALA A 91 -4.77 3.95 7.14
CA ALA A 91 -3.31 3.90 7.11
C ALA A 91 -2.77 3.72 8.54
N ASN A 92 -2.32 2.51 8.88
CA ASN A 92 -1.85 2.20 10.22
C ASN A 92 -0.80 1.09 10.23
N TRP A 93 0.01 1.07 11.30
CA TRP A 93 0.97 0.01 11.58
C TRP A 93 0.39 -1.00 12.56
N VAL A 94 0.61 -2.28 12.29
CA VAL A 94 0.14 -3.39 13.12
C VAL A 94 1.32 -4.33 13.39
N LYS A 95 1.47 -4.79 14.63
CA LYS A 95 2.40 -5.86 14.97
C LYS A 95 1.94 -7.16 14.30
N SER A 96 2.86 -7.91 13.74
CA SER A 96 2.63 -9.24 13.19
C SER A 96 3.57 -10.24 13.85
N ASP A 97 3.32 -11.54 13.69
CA ASP A 97 4.08 -12.59 14.37
C ASP A 97 5.60 -12.50 14.13
N ASP A 98 6.01 -12.12 12.93
CA ASP A 98 7.41 -12.01 12.52
C ASP A 98 7.83 -10.55 12.21
N GLY A 99 7.35 -9.57 12.98
CA GLY A 99 7.70 -8.16 12.78
C GLY A 99 6.49 -7.23 12.71
N PHE A 100 6.40 -6.41 11.70
CA PHE A 100 5.33 -5.41 11.56
C PHE A 100 4.78 -5.38 10.15
N LYS A 101 3.52 -4.99 10.03
CA LYS A 101 2.90 -4.68 8.75
C LYS A 101 2.28 -3.29 8.74
N PHE A 102 2.47 -2.59 7.65
CA PHE A 102 1.72 -1.39 7.32
C PHE A 102 0.49 -1.78 6.52
N VAL A 103 -0.68 -1.37 6.97
CA VAL A 103 -1.96 -1.58 6.28
C VAL A 103 -2.41 -0.25 5.72
N ILE A 104 -2.67 -0.19 4.42
CA ILE A 104 -3.18 1.02 3.79
C ILE A 104 -4.33 0.69 2.84
N LYS A 105 -5.46 1.39 3.00
CA LYS A 105 -6.65 1.30 2.17
C LYS A 105 -6.97 2.64 1.53
N SER A 106 -7.26 2.64 0.23
CA SER A 106 -7.61 3.85 -0.51
C SER A 106 -8.57 3.51 -1.66
N ASN A 107 -9.31 4.51 -2.13
CA ASN A 107 -10.12 4.39 -3.34
C ASN A 107 -9.28 4.06 -4.58
N ARG A 108 -8.03 4.54 -4.63
CA ARG A 108 -7.05 4.24 -5.68
C ARG A 108 -5.63 4.47 -5.17
N PHE A 109 -4.66 3.94 -5.89
CA PHE A 109 -3.25 4.21 -5.67
C PHE A 109 -2.54 4.63 -6.95
N LEU A 110 -1.59 5.53 -6.82
CA LEU A 110 -0.66 5.90 -7.88
C LEU A 110 0.45 4.84 -7.99
N ARG A 111 1.10 4.80 -9.14
CA ARG A 111 2.21 3.88 -9.36
C ARG A 111 3.33 4.14 -8.35
N ASN A 112 3.75 3.08 -7.64
CA ASN A 112 4.79 3.10 -6.61
C ASN A 112 4.41 3.83 -5.29
N MET A 113 3.19 4.36 -5.16
CA MET A 113 2.75 5.20 -4.05
C MET A 113 2.97 4.54 -2.69
N VAL A 114 2.46 3.32 -2.49
CA VAL A 114 2.56 2.62 -1.19
C VAL A 114 4.03 2.44 -0.77
N ARG A 115 4.89 2.03 -1.69
CA ARG A 115 6.32 1.83 -1.40
C ARG A 115 7.04 3.13 -1.03
N ALA A 116 6.68 4.24 -1.65
CA ALA A 116 7.24 5.56 -1.32
C ALA A 116 6.72 6.08 0.03
N ILE A 117 5.44 5.86 0.34
CA ILE A 117 4.87 6.17 1.66
C ILE A 117 5.60 5.38 2.74
N VAL A 118 5.71 4.05 2.60
CA VAL A 118 6.40 3.21 3.59
C VAL A 118 7.84 3.66 3.79
N GLY A 119 8.59 3.93 2.71
CA GLY A 119 9.97 4.42 2.83
C GLY A 119 10.06 5.75 3.58
N THR A 120 9.12 6.66 3.37
CA THR A 120 9.06 7.94 4.11
C THR A 120 8.75 7.71 5.59
N LEU A 121 7.79 6.83 5.90
CA LEU A 121 7.45 6.46 7.28
C LEU A 121 8.63 5.78 7.99
N LEU A 122 9.40 4.94 7.29
CA LEU A 122 10.62 4.34 7.83
C LEU A 122 11.68 5.40 8.18
N GLU A 123 11.87 6.41 7.34
CA GLU A 123 12.79 7.51 7.64
C GLU A 123 12.33 8.34 8.84
N ILE A 124 11.01 8.46 9.06
CA ILE A 124 10.44 9.05 10.28
C ILE A 124 10.71 8.13 11.49
N GLY A 125 10.51 6.82 11.35
CA GLY A 125 10.79 5.85 12.40
C GLY A 125 12.25 5.81 12.83
N LYS A 126 13.19 6.02 11.89
CA LYS A 126 14.62 6.17 12.13
C LYS A 126 15.02 7.54 12.72
N GLY A 127 14.07 8.47 12.84
CA GLY A 127 14.33 9.82 13.33
C GLY A 127 15.07 10.75 12.33
N ARG A 128 15.22 10.35 11.07
CA ARG A 128 15.86 11.16 10.01
C ARG A 128 14.94 12.23 9.45
N ILE A 129 13.63 12.00 9.49
CA ILE A 129 12.57 12.93 9.11
C ILE A 129 11.69 13.16 10.34
N LYS A 130 11.34 14.40 10.65
CA LYS A 130 10.39 14.72 11.72
C LYS A 130 8.96 14.50 11.23
N ILE A 131 8.03 14.15 12.12
CA ILE A 131 6.61 13.96 11.77
C ILE A 131 6.03 15.21 11.07
N ASN A 132 6.39 16.41 11.57
CA ASN A 132 5.92 17.66 10.98
C ASN A 132 6.51 17.97 9.59
N ASP A 133 7.60 17.31 9.20
CA ASP A 133 8.17 17.46 7.86
C ASP A 133 7.36 16.71 6.81
N LEU A 134 6.52 15.75 7.22
CA LEU A 134 5.64 15.02 6.31
C LEU A 134 4.70 15.97 5.55
N ASP A 135 4.20 17.00 6.21
CA ASP A 135 3.33 18.02 5.62
C ASP A 135 4.04 18.74 4.47
N ARG A 136 5.27 19.17 4.70
CA ARG A 136 6.10 19.82 3.69
C ARG A 136 6.42 18.89 2.52
N ILE A 137 6.68 17.61 2.80
CA ILE A 137 6.94 16.60 1.78
C ILE A 137 5.72 16.45 0.87
N ILE A 138 4.54 16.28 1.44
CA ILE A 138 3.30 16.10 0.67
C ILE A 138 2.99 17.36 -0.15
N GLN A 139 3.03 18.54 0.48
CA GLN A 139 2.75 19.83 -0.15
C GLN A 139 3.75 20.19 -1.25
N SER A 140 4.98 19.70 -1.18
CA SER A 140 5.99 19.93 -2.21
C SER A 140 5.62 19.35 -3.57
N ARG A 141 4.76 18.33 -3.61
CA ARG A 141 4.37 17.59 -4.83
C ARG A 141 5.56 17.06 -5.63
N ASP A 142 6.72 16.93 -4.99
CA ASP A 142 7.97 16.49 -5.61
C ASP A 142 8.42 15.14 -5.04
N ARG A 143 8.57 14.14 -5.92
CA ARG A 143 9.01 12.79 -5.55
C ARG A 143 10.39 12.76 -4.88
N ARG A 144 11.25 13.72 -5.17
CA ARG A 144 12.61 13.81 -4.61
C ARG A 144 12.62 14.12 -3.12
N ASN A 145 11.58 14.77 -2.61
CA ASN A 145 11.44 15.12 -1.20
C ASN A 145 10.89 13.96 -0.35
N ALA A 146 10.24 12.98 -0.97
CA ALA A 146 9.78 11.79 -0.27
C ALA A 146 10.90 10.78 -0.06
N GLY A 147 10.74 9.90 0.93
CA GLY A 147 11.66 8.80 1.19
C GLY A 147 11.83 7.85 0.00
N TYR A 148 12.81 6.98 0.08
CA TYR A 148 13.06 5.97 -0.97
C TYR A 148 11.87 5.02 -1.15
N SER A 149 11.81 4.38 -2.31
CA SER A 149 10.82 3.31 -2.53
C SER A 149 11.34 2.01 -1.93
N VAL A 150 10.70 1.53 -0.88
CA VAL A 150 11.08 0.25 -0.26
C VAL A 150 11.00 -0.92 -1.27
N PRO A 151 11.73 -2.03 -1.06
CA PRO A 151 11.70 -3.21 -1.93
C PRO A 151 10.27 -3.72 -2.17
N ALA A 152 10.04 -4.35 -3.32
CA ALA A 152 8.70 -4.81 -3.70
C ALA A 152 8.26 -6.08 -2.96
N GLU A 153 9.19 -6.87 -2.48
CA GLU A 153 8.97 -8.18 -1.86
C GLU A 153 8.03 -8.17 -0.64
N GLY A 154 8.00 -7.03 0.09
CA GLY A 154 7.10 -6.88 1.24
C GLY A 154 5.68 -6.41 0.88
N LEU A 155 5.38 -6.07 -0.38
CA LEU A 155 4.12 -5.44 -0.79
C LEU A 155 3.10 -6.45 -1.33
N PHE A 156 1.92 -6.48 -0.73
CA PHE A 156 0.81 -7.36 -1.12
C PHE A 156 -0.48 -6.57 -1.30
N LEU A 157 -1.15 -6.76 -2.43
CA LEU A 157 -2.54 -6.39 -2.62
C LEU A 157 -3.40 -7.49 -1.97
N VAL A 158 -4.07 -7.17 -0.87
CA VAL A 158 -4.78 -8.18 -0.06
C VAL A 158 -6.29 -8.13 -0.20
N GLU A 159 -6.82 -6.99 -0.69
CA GLU A 159 -8.24 -6.82 -0.87
C GLU A 159 -8.54 -5.83 -2.00
N ILE A 160 -9.56 -6.13 -2.80
CA ILE A 160 -10.17 -5.22 -3.76
C ILE A 160 -11.68 -5.25 -3.52
N GLU A 161 -12.27 -4.10 -3.26
CA GLU A 161 -13.71 -3.98 -3.06
C GLU A 161 -14.38 -3.50 -4.33
N TYR A 162 -15.50 -4.10 -4.65
CA TYR A 162 -16.41 -3.71 -5.72
C TYR A 162 -17.81 -3.47 -5.16
N ASP A 163 -18.60 -2.66 -5.86
CA ASP A 163 -20.02 -2.59 -5.58
C ASP A 163 -20.66 -3.96 -5.77
N LYS A 164 -21.53 -4.38 -4.84
CA LYS A 164 -22.23 -5.66 -4.95
C LYS A 164 -23.09 -5.74 -6.20
N GLU A 165 -23.57 -4.60 -6.68
CA GLU A 165 -24.41 -4.52 -7.88
C GLU A 165 -23.67 -4.86 -9.19
N ILE A 166 -22.33 -4.90 -9.19
CA ILE A 166 -21.56 -5.31 -10.37
C ILE A 166 -21.75 -6.80 -10.68
N PHE A 167 -22.02 -7.62 -9.64
CA PHE A 167 -22.17 -9.06 -9.75
C PHE A 167 -23.60 -9.44 -10.13
N ILE A 168 -23.77 -10.19 -11.22
CA ILE A 168 -25.05 -10.71 -11.65
C ILE A 168 -25.35 -12.03 -10.93
N GLU A 169 -24.36 -12.93 -10.88
CA GLU A 169 -24.44 -14.21 -10.21
C GLU A 169 -23.09 -14.58 -9.59
N SER A 170 -23.12 -15.27 -8.45
CA SER A 170 -21.95 -15.93 -7.89
C SER A 170 -22.04 -17.43 -8.19
N TRP A 171 -21.10 -17.98 -8.94
CA TRP A 171 -20.96 -19.43 -9.06
C TRP A 171 -20.43 -19.96 -7.73
N ARG A 172 -21.26 -20.73 -7.04
CA ARG A 172 -20.78 -21.50 -5.88
C ARG A 172 -19.94 -22.66 -6.41
N LYS A 173 -18.89 -23.01 -5.65
CA LYS A 173 -18.03 -24.19 -5.89
C LYS A 173 -18.85 -25.44 -6.11
#